data_83788a92d7b9922d980073a50db1c419
#
_entry.id   83788a92d7b9922d980073a50db1c419
#
_cell.length_a   1.000
_cell.length_b   1.000
_cell.length_c   1.000
_cell.angle_alpha   90.00
_cell.angle_beta   90.00
_cell.angle_gamma   90.00
#
_symmetry.space_group_name_H-M   'P 1'
#
loop_
_entity.id
_entity.type
_entity.pdbx_description
1 polymer ?
#
loop_
_entity_poly.entity_id
_entity_poly.type
_entity_poly.pdbx_seq_one_letter_code
_entity_poly.pdbx_strand_id
1 'polypeptide(L)'
;MKRIFLLVLLILGLVISSFKVLSANSPEKLYENLQKKLASGWNTWDTRSVLTHVFLPYGFAVDLNMIDSDGSRVKKFRIGDRSKGAPILQPGPHSFDGTYTKITVNWRGYKLQVESAAIGLKNVILITPLAETKKGGRLAVIPEILWKRGNTLVVNTRSFVLASRDRAVEIETYIEGELLEKKGKEFIVSLNSPIALCCGEAMSLEKATAFVKRQAQEFVTTNKKRFGENYDCYNAMQSVLAWDNIYDPSIRKVITPVSRIWSSEWFASEDFGGFTLFCWDTYFAAMMLAVGSKELAYANAVEITKAITECGFIPNCFYSNGFKSRDRSQPPVGSLVVWMLYKQYKEKWFLELLYKELLTWNRWWSKNREDKGLLCLGSNPYEKVTYFRSEFDTNCHYGAVLESGLDNSPMYDGVSFNKQKHLLEQQDVGISSLYVMDCDYLALIAEELNYKKDAMELRERADYYRANLKGLWDEKTGFYYNRSTRTMDFNYRTSPTCFYPLLAKAPTQNQAERMVKEHLLNTNEFWGKYVIPSVPKNDPAFKDNEYWRGRIWAPLNFLVYMGLNNYEFREVKRLFAEKSKNLLLKSWLSHGYVFENYNALTGIGDDVVRSDKFYHWGALLGY
;
A
#
# COMPACT_ATOMS: atom_id res chain seq x y z
N MET A 1 24.40 -42.12 39.28
CA MET A 1 25.07 -41.38 38.21
C MET A 1 24.63 -41.76 36.79
N LYS A 2 24.48 -43.04 36.39
CA LYS A 2 24.05 -43.40 35.01
C LYS A 2 22.63 -42.92 34.61
N ARG A 3 21.68 -42.78 35.54
CA ARG A 3 20.31 -42.31 35.21
C ARG A 3 20.20 -40.78 35.02
N ILE A 4 21.09 -40.02 35.63
CA ILE A 4 21.14 -38.55 35.46
C ILE A 4 21.79 -38.21 34.12
N PHE A 5 22.78 -38.98 33.69
CA PHE A 5 23.44 -38.78 32.37
C PHE A 5 22.51 -39.09 31.20
N LEU A 6 21.60 -40.05 31.33
CA LEU A 6 20.61 -40.37 30.29
C LEU A 6 19.51 -39.29 30.18
N LEU A 7 19.14 -38.67 31.31
CA LEU A 7 18.13 -37.59 31.32
C LEU A 7 18.68 -36.30 30.70
N VAL A 8 19.96 -35.99 30.94
CA VAL A 8 20.63 -34.81 30.34
C VAL A 8 20.81 -34.99 28.83
N LEU A 9 21.12 -36.21 28.35
CA LEU A 9 21.21 -36.52 26.93
C LEU A 9 19.84 -36.48 26.23
N LEU A 10 18.76 -36.86 26.91
CA LEU A 10 17.38 -36.75 26.40
C LEU A 10 16.91 -35.30 26.34
N ILE A 11 17.27 -34.49 27.33
CA ILE A 11 16.93 -33.04 27.35
C ILE A 11 17.76 -32.27 26.31
N LEU A 12 19.04 -32.56 26.13
CA LEU A 12 19.86 -32.04 25.03
C LEU A 12 19.36 -32.48 23.65
N GLY A 13 18.91 -33.71 23.48
CA GLY A 13 18.32 -34.23 22.25
C GLY A 13 16.98 -33.53 21.91
N LEU A 14 16.18 -33.18 22.91
CA LEU A 14 14.91 -32.44 22.74
C LEU A 14 15.10 -30.94 22.47
N VAL A 15 16.18 -30.33 22.97
CA VAL A 15 16.51 -28.94 22.70
C VAL A 15 17.12 -28.74 21.29
N ILE A 16 17.85 -29.74 20.79
CA ILE A 16 18.43 -29.70 19.43
C ILE A 16 17.37 -29.96 18.34
N SER A 17 16.23 -30.57 18.67
CA SER A 17 15.16 -30.81 17.69
C SER A 17 14.27 -29.60 17.37
N SER A 18 14.47 -28.47 18.05
CA SER A 18 13.66 -27.26 17.83
C SER A 18 14.27 -26.23 16.87
N PHE A 19 15.52 -26.37 16.49
CA PHE A 19 16.08 -25.63 15.37
C PHE A 19 15.87 -26.43 14.07
N LYS A 20 14.72 -26.26 13.41
CA LYS A 20 14.63 -26.60 11.99
C LYS A 20 15.68 -25.77 11.27
N VAL A 21 16.81 -26.39 10.92
CA VAL A 21 17.72 -25.85 9.91
C VAL A 21 16.89 -25.78 8.63
N LEU A 22 16.40 -24.57 8.30
CA LEU A 22 15.69 -24.33 7.06
C LEU A 22 16.61 -24.80 5.92
N SER A 23 16.14 -25.71 5.08
CA SER A 23 16.89 -26.10 3.89
C SER A 23 17.20 -24.85 3.07
N ALA A 24 18.31 -24.80 2.34
CA ALA A 24 18.71 -23.66 1.52
C ALA A 24 17.62 -23.22 0.52
N ASN A 25 16.66 -24.09 0.22
CA ASN A 25 15.57 -23.90 -0.74
C ASN A 25 14.17 -23.90 -0.09
N SER A 26 14.05 -23.77 1.25
CA SER A 26 12.71 -23.65 1.84
C SER A 26 12.04 -22.34 1.43
N PRO A 27 10.70 -22.28 1.34
CA PRO A 27 9.95 -21.07 1.01
C PRO A 27 10.33 -19.87 1.88
N GLU A 28 10.51 -20.07 3.18
CA GLU A 28 10.91 -19.04 4.14
C GLU A 28 12.31 -18.51 3.82
N LYS A 29 13.25 -19.41 3.47
CA LYS A 29 14.62 -19.01 3.13
C LYS A 29 14.71 -18.26 1.82
N LEU A 30 13.91 -18.64 0.83
CA LEU A 30 13.78 -17.91 -0.43
C LEU A 30 13.24 -16.49 -0.18
N TYR A 31 12.25 -16.36 0.70
CA TYR A 31 11.71 -15.08 1.10
C TYR A 31 12.72 -14.21 1.86
N GLU A 32 13.46 -14.78 2.82
CA GLU A 32 14.54 -14.06 3.51
C GLU A 32 15.59 -13.52 2.53
N ASN A 33 15.98 -14.32 1.53
CA ASN A 33 16.96 -13.92 0.53
C ASN A 33 16.39 -12.80 -0.37
N LEU A 34 15.10 -12.85 -0.70
CA LEU A 34 14.41 -11.80 -1.43
C LEU A 34 14.45 -10.48 -0.64
N GLN A 35 14.12 -10.49 0.65
CA GLN A 35 14.18 -9.31 1.50
C GLN A 35 15.60 -8.75 1.65
N LYS A 36 16.63 -9.62 1.74
CA LYS A 36 18.03 -9.19 1.74
C LYS A 36 18.42 -8.47 0.45
N LYS A 37 17.92 -8.96 -0.70
CA LYS A 37 18.13 -8.30 -2.00
C LYS A 37 17.48 -6.94 -2.04
N LEU A 38 16.22 -6.80 -1.60
CA LEU A 38 15.52 -5.53 -1.51
C LEU A 38 16.23 -4.55 -0.58
N ALA A 39 16.67 -5.03 0.59
CA ALA A 39 17.34 -4.22 1.60
C ALA A 39 18.83 -3.99 1.27
N SER A 40 19.16 -3.60 0.03
CA SER A 40 20.52 -3.32 -0.42
C SER A 40 20.55 -2.16 -1.43
N GLY A 41 21.60 -1.33 -1.34
CA GLY A 41 21.78 -0.19 -2.23
C GLY A 41 21.20 1.13 -1.70
N TRP A 42 21.29 2.19 -2.51
CA TRP A 42 20.79 3.52 -2.18
C TRP A 42 19.29 3.63 -2.42
N ASN A 43 18.58 4.23 -1.46
CA ASN A 43 17.18 4.61 -1.64
C ASN A 43 16.74 5.69 -0.63
N THR A 44 15.54 6.23 -0.81
CA THR A 44 14.90 7.23 0.06
C THR A 44 13.88 6.61 1.03
N TRP A 45 14.12 5.40 1.51
CA TRP A 45 13.19 4.60 2.30
C TRP A 45 13.25 4.88 3.82
N ASP A 46 13.70 6.06 4.21
CA ASP A 46 13.58 6.52 5.60
C ASP A 46 12.13 6.98 5.87
N THR A 47 11.54 6.51 6.96
CA THR A 47 10.15 6.85 7.34
C THR A 47 9.95 8.30 7.72
N ARG A 48 11.03 9.00 8.14
CA ARG A 48 10.96 10.37 8.68
C ARG A 48 11.03 11.44 7.61
N SER A 49 11.79 11.19 6.54
CA SER A 49 12.00 12.17 5.49
C SER A 49 12.33 11.52 4.14
N VAL A 50 11.62 11.91 3.09
CA VAL A 50 11.93 11.47 1.71
C VAL A 50 13.17 12.15 1.12
N LEU A 51 13.74 13.12 1.83
CA LEU A 51 15.03 13.74 1.49
C LEU A 51 16.21 13.11 2.25
N THR A 52 16.00 12.05 3.00
CA THR A 52 17.07 11.23 3.57
C THR A 52 17.40 10.11 2.61
N HIS A 53 18.60 10.19 1.98
CA HIS A 53 19.12 9.14 1.10
C HIS A 53 19.90 8.13 1.92
N VAL A 54 19.48 6.87 1.89
CA VAL A 54 20.00 5.82 2.77
C VAL A 54 20.62 4.70 1.94
N PHE A 55 21.82 4.29 2.32
CA PHE A 55 22.48 3.10 1.77
C PHE A 55 22.21 1.88 2.67
N LEU A 56 21.41 0.96 2.16
CA LEU A 56 21.03 -0.25 2.87
C LEU A 56 22.05 -1.39 2.62
N PRO A 57 22.21 -2.29 3.58
CA PRO A 57 21.58 -2.37 4.92
C PRO A 57 22.36 -1.63 6.01
N TYR A 58 23.37 -0.86 5.68
CA TYR A 58 24.32 -0.28 6.64
C TYR A 58 23.76 0.90 7.42
N GLY A 59 22.67 1.50 6.96
CA GLY A 59 22.09 2.70 7.56
C GLY A 59 22.94 3.95 7.34
N PHE A 60 23.84 3.94 6.36
CA PHE A 60 24.57 5.14 5.92
C PHE A 60 23.59 6.11 5.32
N ALA A 61 23.59 7.36 5.77
CA ALA A 61 22.61 8.32 5.33
C ALA A 61 23.22 9.69 5.01
N VAL A 62 22.61 10.33 4.02
CA VAL A 62 22.76 11.75 3.72
C VAL A 62 21.40 12.38 3.95
N ASP A 63 21.24 13.12 5.02
CA ASP A 63 20.02 13.82 5.40
C ASP A 63 20.08 15.29 5.00
N LEU A 64 19.00 15.80 4.41
CA LEU A 64 18.90 17.17 3.90
C LEU A 64 17.88 17.95 4.71
N ASN A 65 18.32 19.09 5.26
CA ASN A 65 17.42 19.97 6.02
C ASN A 65 17.51 21.40 5.48
N MET A 66 16.36 22.03 5.23
CA MET A 66 16.32 23.41 4.73
C MET A 66 16.34 24.41 5.90
N ILE A 67 17.05 25.52 5.70
CA ILE A 67 17.22 26.61 6.67
C ILE A 67 16.86 27.93 5.99
N ASP A 68 15.89 28.65 6.57
CA ASP A 68 15.50 30.00 6.14
C ASP A 68 16.55 31.05 6.54
N SER A 69 16.45 32.23 5.97
CA SER A 69 17.28 33.40 6.31
C SER A 69 17.17 33.81 7.78
N ASP A 70 16.02 33.56 8.43
CA ASP A 70 15.79 33.83 9.85
C ASP A 70 16.37 32.74 10.80
N GLY A 71 16.97 31.68 10.25
CA GLY A 71 17.48 30.54 11.02
C GLY A 71 16.45 29.45 11.28
N SER A 72 15.18 29.64 10.93
CA SER A 72 14.17 28.59 11.02
C SER A 72 14.57 27.39 10.19
N ARG A 73 14.30 26.18 10.67
CA ARG A 73 14.76 24.93 10.06
C ARG A 73 13.64 23.92 9.92
N VAL A 74 13.59 23.23 8.78
CA VAL A 74 12.73 22.05 8.56
C VAL A 74 13.59 20.81 8.30
N LYS A 75 13.23 19.70 8.97
CA LYS A 75 13.99 18.45 8.99
C LYS A 75 13.21 17.26 8.43
N LYS A 76 11.89 17.34 8.44
CA LYS A 76 11.00 16.24 8.03
C LYS A 76 10.27 16.64 6.77
N PHE A 77 10.45 15.83 5.73
CA PHE A 77 9.82 16.04 4.43
C PHE A 77 8.92 14.84 4.14
N ARG A 78 7.61 15.03 4.32
CA ARG A 78 6.60 13.99 4.08
C ARG A 78 5.68 14.39 2.96
N ILE A 79 5.52 13.52 1.98
CA ILE A 79 4.57 13.72 0.91
C ILE A 79 3.15 13.66 1.50
N GLY A 80 2.31 14.62 1.14
CA GLY A 80 0.93 14.67 1.64
C GLY A 80 0.74 15.41 2.98
N ASP A 81 1.81 15.83 3.67
CA ASP A 81 1.70 16.55 4.96
C ASP A 81 0.88 17.85 4.80
N ARG A 82 -0.18 17.97 5.62
CA ARG A 82 -1.08 19.13 5.68
C ARG A 82 -0.88 19.99 6.93
N SER A 83 0.16 19.70 7.72
CA SER A 83 0.48 20.46 8.94
C SER A 83 0.82 21.90 8.59
N LYS A 84 0.44 22.84 9.46
CA LYS A 84 0.75 24.27 9.26
C LYS A 84 2.27 24.50 9.18
N GLY A 85 2.73 25.05 8.05
CA GLY A 85 4.14 25.33 7.81
C GLY A 85 4.95 24.14 7.30
N ALA A 86 4.33 23.00 7.05
CA ALA A 86 4.99 21.87 6.39
C ALA A 86 5.43 22.24 4.95
N PRO A 87 6.53 21.65 4.47
CA PRO A 87 6.93 21.80 3.07
C PRO A 87 5.87 21.23 2.13
N ILE A 88 5.65 21.90 1.00
CA ILE A 88 4.85 21.35 -0.10
C ILE A 88 5.80 20.53 -0.97
N LEU A 89 5.53 19.23 -1.05
CA LEU A 89 6.29 18.29 -1.86
C LEU A 89 5.47 17.88 -3.07
N GLN A 90 6.04 18.08 -4.26
CA GLN A 90 5.47 17.58 -5.50
C GLN A 90 6.30 16.37 -5.96
N PRO A 91 5.78 15.14 -5.77
CA PRO A 91 6.46 13.94 -6.21
C PRO A 91 6.62 13.91 -7.73
N GLY A 92 7.75 13.37 -8.16
CA GLY A 92 8.04 13.01 -9.54
C GLY A 92 8.42 11.54 -9.63
N PRO A 93 9.04 11.11 -10.74
CA PRO A 93 9.48 9.74 -10.93
C PRO A 93 10.32 9.21 -9.77
N HIS A 94 10.06 7.97 -9.37
CA HIS A 94 10.89 7.20 -8.46
C HIS A 94 10.97 5.76 -8.95
N SER A 95 12.17 5.28 -9.30
CA SER A 95 12.37 3.87 -9.62
C SER A 95 12.29 3.00 -8.37
N PHE A 96 11.82 1.78 -8.50
CA PHE A 96 11.70 0.85 -7.36
C PHE A 96 13.03 0.50 -6.69
N ASP A 97 14.13 0.54 -7.43
CA ASP A 97 15.48 0.21 -6.98
C ASP A 97 16.32 1.44 -6.57
N GLY A 98 15.74 2.64 -6.61
CA GLY A 98 16.43 3.88 -6.26
C GLY A 98 17.44 4.36 -7.31
N THR A 99 17.50 3.76 -8.51
CA THR A 99 18.41 4.18 -9.59
C THR A 99 18.13 5.59 -10.10
N TYR A 100 16.90 6.08 -9.97
CA TYR A 100 16.54 7.47 -10.25
C TYR A 100 15.35 7.92 -9.39
N THR A 101 15.48 9.12 -8.81
CA THR A 101 14.38 9.81 -8.12
C THR A 101 14.33 11.29 -8.48
N LYS A 102 13.12 11.88 -8.42
CA LYS A 102 12.90 13.32 -8.61
C LYS A 102 11.75 13.80 -7.75
N ILE A 103 11.98 14.87 -6.99
CA ILE A 103 10.96 15.54 -6.19
C ILE A 103 11.16 17.05 -6.21
N THR A 104 10.07 17.82 -6.24
CA THR A 104 10.11 19.26 -6.08
C THR A 104 9.65 19.63 -4.68
N VAL A 105 10.39 20.53 -4.05
CA VAL A 105 10.16 21.01 -2.68
C VAL A 105 9.86 22.50 -2.70
N ASN A 106 8.84 22.94 -2.01
CA ASN A 106 8.58 24.35 -1.74
C ASN A 106 8.35 24.55 -0.23
N TRP A 107 9.24 25.29 0.39
CA TRP A 107 9.13 25.66 1.80
C TRP A 107 9.44 27.13 1.99
N ARG A 108 8.50 27.92 2.49
CA ARG A 108 8.61 29.37 2.72
C ARG A 108 9.11 30.16 1.52
N GLY A 109 8.81 29.73 0.30
CA GLY A 109 9.26 30.34 -0.95
C GLY A 109 10.60 29.86 -1.49
N TYR A 110 11.30 28.98 -0.78
CA TYR A 110 12.45 28.26 -1.33
C TYR A 110 11.94 27.09 -2.16
N LYS A 111 12.11 27.18 -3.48
CA LYS A 111 11.67 26.16 -4.43
C LYS A 111 12.88 25.41 -4.98
N LEU A 112 12.95 24.12 -4.73
CA LEU A 112 14.08 23.26 -5.11
C LEU A 112 13.59 22.07 -5.92
N GLN A 113 14.37 21.67 -6.92
CA GLN A 113 14.30 20.32 -7.49
C GLN A 113 15.40 19.47 -6.86
N VAL A 114 15.05 18.35 -6.27
CA VAL A 114 15.99 17.36 -5.73
C VAL A 114 15.87 16.11 -6.58
N GLU A 115 16.99 15.72 -7.20
CA GLU A 115 17.12 14.51 -8.00
C GLU A 115 18.22 13.63 -7.42
N SER A 116 18.04 12.33 -7.47
CA SER A 116 19.14 11.40 -7.19
C SER A 116 19.29 10.36 -8.29
N ALA A 117 20.52 9.92 -8.48
CA ALA A 117 20.81 8.82 -9.39
C ALA A 117 21.87 7.91 -8.78
N ALA A 118 21.61 6.57 -8.78
CA ALA A 118 22.48 5.61 -8.13
C ALA A 118 22.85 4.43 -9.05
N ILE A 119 24.12 3.98 -8.97
CA ILE A 119 24.63 2.75 -9.59
C ILE A 119 25.62 2.11 -8.62
N GLY A 120 25.27 0.98 -8.04
CA GLY A 120 26.09 0.30 -7.03
C GLY A 120 26.33 1.20 -5.80
N LEU A 121 27.58 1.42 -5.43
CA LEU A 121 27.94 2.30 -4.30
C LEU A 121 27.83 3.79 -4.63
N LYS A 122 27.87 4.15 -5.91
CA LYS A 122 27.82 5.53 -6.38
C LYS A 122 26.38 6.05 -6.31
N ASN A 123 26.20 7.21 -5.68
CA ASN A 123 24.96 7.95 -5.68
C ASN A 123 25.25 9.45 -5.83
N VAL A 124 24.57 10.11 -6.74
CA VAL A 124 24.63 11.56 -6.90
C VAL A 124 23.29 12.15 -6.51
N ILE A 125 23.29 13.07 -5.56
CA ILE A 125 22.12 13.85 -5.16
C ILE A 125 22.34 15.26 -5.69
N LEU A 126 21.51 15.68 -6.64
CA LEU A 126 21.55 16.99 -7.28
C LEU A 126 20.42 17.86 -6.77
N ILE A 127 20.75 18.98 -6.15
CA ILE A 127 19.79 19.96 -5.63
C ILE A 127 19.88 21.22 -6.50
N THR A 128 18.80 21.53 -7.23
CA THR A 128 18.74 22.66 -8.14
C THR A 128 17.70 23.67 -7.66
N PRO A 129 18.11 24.88 -7.25
CA PRO A 129 17.17 25.97 -6.99
C PRO A 129 16.40 26.33 -8.26
N LEU A 130 15.07 26.44 -8.17
CA LEU A 130 14.23 26.83 -9.30
C LEU A 130 14.26 28.37 -9.50
N ALA A 131 13.97 28.84 -10.72
CA ALA A 131 14.09 30.26 -11.11
C ALA A 131 13.36 31.24 -10.17
N GLU A 132 12.24 30.82 -9.61
CA GLU A 132 11.41 31.63 -8.70
C GLU A 132 11.77 31.43 -7.21
N THR A 133 12.90 30.82 -6.90
CA THR A 133 13.27 30.56 -5.50
C THR A 133 13.66 31.84 -4.76
N LYS A 134 13.22 31.97 -3.51
CA LYS A 134 13.68 33.00 -2.59
C LYS A 134 15.21 32.93 -2.41
N LYS A 135 15.88 34.07 -2.29
CA LYS A 135 17.33 34.13 -2.04
C LYS A 135 17.68 34.05 -0.54
N GLY A 136 18.91 33.66 -0.24
CA GLY A 136 19.42 33.59 1.13
C GLY A 136 19.05 32.32 1.90
N GLY A 137 18.41 31.36 1.25
CA GLY A 137 18.18 30.03 1.82
C GLY A 137 19.46 29.22 1.93
N ARG A 138 19.49 28.33 2.88
CA ARG A 138 20.62 27.41 3.13
C ARG A 138 20.12 25.98 3.26
N LEU A 139 21.00 25.04 2.96
CA LEU A 139 20.76 23.62 3.14
C LEU A 139 21.82 23.05 4.08
N ALA A 140 21.39 22.35 5.12
CA ALA A 140 22.27 21.52 5.91
C ALA A 140 22.34 20.13 5.32
N VAL A 141 23.54 19.70 4.94
CA VAL A 141 23.87 18.33 4.56
C VAL A 141 24.42 17.62 5.78
N ILE A 142 23.76 16.55 6.21
CA ILE A 142 24.08 15.88 7.46
C ILE A 142 24.38 14.42 7.19
N PRO A 143 25.66 14.01 7.33
CA PRO A 143 25.99 12.60 7.34
C PRO A 143 25.50 11.93 8.64
N GLU A 144 24.81 10.80 8.50
CA GLU A 144 24.33 10.04 9.63
C GLU A 144 24.54 8.54 9.46
N ILE A 145 24.63 7.84 10.58
CA ILE A 145 24.49 6.39 10.65
C ILE A 145 23.21 6.13 11.41
N LEU A 146 22.18 5.73 10.68
CA LEU A 146 20.85 5.53 11.22
C LEU A 146 20.77 4.27 12.09
N TRP A 147 19.72 4.21 12.92
CA TRP A 147 19.29 3.02 13.67
C TRP A 147 20.34 2.44 14.61
N LYS A 148 21.22 3.30 15.17
CA LYS A 148 22.28 2.89 16.12
C LYS A 148 23.16 1.76 15.57
N ARG A 149 23.40 1.72 14.25
CA ARG A 149 24.33 0.75 13.63
C ARG A 149 25.75 1.03 14.12
N GLY A 150 26.48 0.02 14.49
CA GLY A 150 27.86 0.11 14.99
C GLY A 150 28.91 0.37 13.90
N ASN A 151 28.71 1.42 13.09
CA ASN A 151 29.56 1.81 11.97
C ASN A 151 30.31 3.13 12.28
N THR A 152 31.25 3.55 11.43
CA THR A 152 32.11 4.71 11.65
C THR A 152 31.75 5.86 10.72
N LEU A 153 31.73 7.08 11.25
CA LEU A 153 31.61 8.33 10.51
C LEU A 153 32.88 9.16 10.72
N VAL A 154 33.53 9.57 9.64
CA VAL A 154 34.65 10.51 9.65
C VAL A 154 34.27 11.75 8.84
N VAL A 155 34.49 12.94 9.37
CA VAL A 155 34.09 14.20 8.74
C VAL A 155 35.33 15.03 8.39
N ASN A 156 35.53 15.31 7.10
CA ASN A 156 36.59 16.12 6.55
C ASN A 156 36.12 17.58 6.26
N THR A 157 36.90 18.37 5.58
CA THR A 157 36.57 19.78 5.29
C THR A 157 35.40 19.94 4.33
N ARG A 158 35.36 19.17 3.23
CA ARG A 158 34.31 19.19 2.19
C ARG A 158 33.80 17.79 1.84
N SER A 159 34.14 16.80 2.64
CA SER A 159 33.68 15.43 2.46
C SER A 159 33.44 14.75 3.80
N PHE A 160 32.79 13.61 3.77
CA PHE A 160 32.66 12.71 4.90
C PHE A 160 32.70 11.26 4.44
N VAL A 161 33.15 10.39 5.34
CA VAL A 161 33.26 8.95 5.07
C VAL A 161 32.34 8.20 6.03
N LEU A 162 31.50 7.35 5.45
CA LEU A 162 30.68 6.39 6.16
C LEU A 162 31.23 4.98 5.90
N ALA A 163 31.69 4.30 6.94
CA ALA A 163 32.33 2.99 6.83
C ALA A 163 31.64 1.95 7.70
N SER A 164 31.51 0.73 7.21
CA SER A 164 31.10 -0.44 7.98
C SER A 164 32.14 -0.76 9.05
N ARG A 165 31.71 -1.46 10.13
CA ARG A 165 32.59 -1.78 11.27
C ARG A 165 33.83 -2.55 10.83
N ASP A 166 33.68 -3.46 9.89
CA ASP A 166 34.75 -4.27 9.31
C ASP A 166 35.49 -3.58 8.13
N ARG A 167 35.06 -2.35 7.80
CA ARG A 167 35.52 -1.57 6.64
C ARG A 167 35.41 -2.29 5.29
N ALA A 168 34.59 -3.32 5.21
CA ALA A 168 34.32 -4.00 3.95
C ALA A 168 33.52 -3.11 2.97
N VAL A 169 32.75 -2.16 3.51
CA VAL A 169 32.07 -1.11 2.73
C VAL A 169 32.42 0.23 3.32
N GLU A 170 32.94 1.11 2.47
CA GLU A 170 33.30 2.48 2.79
C GLU A 170 32.81 3.40 1.67
N ILE A 171 32.12 4.47 2.02
CA ILE A 171 31.56 5.43 1.07
C ILE A 171 31.98 6.83 1.50
N GLU A 172 32.85 7.46 0.71
CA GLU A 172 33.13 8.87 0.85
C GLU A 172 32.13 9.69 0.02
N THR A 173 31.61 10.77 0.61
CA THR A 173 30.70 11.70 -0.05
C THR A 173 31.32 13.07 -0.12
N TYR A 174 31.41 13.62 -1.32
CA TYR A 174 31.98 14.90 -1.65
C TYR A 174 30.89 15.93 -1.88
N ILE A 175 31.10 17.17 -1.40
CA ILE A 175 30.14 18.28 -1.47
C ILE A 175 30.61 19.30 -2.47
N GLU A 176 29.92 19.43 -3.60
CA GLU A 176 30.11 20.43 -4.64
C GLU A 176 29.03 21.51 -4.51
N GLY A 177 29.46 22.77 -4.49
CA GLY A 177 28.60 23.94 -4.30
C GLY A 177 29.24 24.96 -3.36
N GLU A 178 28.55 26.05 -3.06
CA GLU A 178 29.02 27.11 -2.17
C GLU A 178 28.84 26.67 -0.71
N LEU A 179 29.97 26.22 -0.10
CA LEU A 179 30.00 25.89 1.34
C LEU A 179 30.14 27.18 2.15
N LEU A 180 29.14 27.48 2.99
CA LEU A 180 29.10 28.67 3.84
C LEU A 180 29.74 28.41 5.21
N GLU A 181 29.46 27.26 5.80
CA GLU A 181 29.88 26.91 7.16
C GLU A 181 29.95 25.39 7.33
N LYS A 182 30.85 24.94 8.20
CA LYS A 182 30.88 23.59 8.73
C LYS A 182 30.71 23.62 10.24
N LYS A 183 29.66 23.01 10.76
CA LYS A 183 29.33 23.00 12.19
C LYS A 183 29.21 21.57 12.73
N GLY A 184 30.28 21.10 13.35
CA GLY A 184 30.37 19.70 13.78
C GLY A 184 30.33 18.76 12.56
N LYS A 185 29.30 17.91 12.48
CA LYS A 185 29.06 17.02 11.33
C LYS A 185 28.22 17.67 10.24
N GLU A 186 27.65 18.85 10.46
CA GLU A 186 26.78 19.52 9.48
C GLU A 186 27.59 20.38 8.52
N PHE A 187 27.28 20.30 7.23
CA PHE A 187 27.76 21.17 6.19
C PHE A 187 26.62 22.09 5.75
N ILE A 188 26.79 23.38 5.92
CA ILE A 188 25.80 24.39 5.53
C ILE A 188 26.19 24.95 4.18
N VAL A 189 25.38 24.71 3.16
CA VAL A 189 25.60 25.15 1.78
C VAL A 189 24.54 26.16 1.35
N SER A 190 24.94 27.07 0.44
CA SER A 190 24.07 28.10 -0.12
C SER A 190 23.06 27.50 -1.10
N LEU A 191 21.79 27.91 -1.01
CA LEU A 191 20.76 27.57 -2.00
C LEU A 191 20.65 28.60 -3.13
N ASN A 192 21.64 29.47 -3.31
CA ASN A 192 21.65 30.45 -4.43
C ASN A 192 22.12 29.83 -5.76
N SER A 193 22.76 28.69 -5.71
CA SER A 193 23.30 27.95 -6.87
C SER A 193 23.10 26.43 -6.72
N PRO A 194 23.20 25.64 -7.79
CA PRO A 194 23.07 24.18 -7.70
C PRO A 194 24.16 23.56 -6.81
N ILE A 195 23.77 22.44 -6.16
CA ILE A 195 24.61 21.67 -5.25
C ILE A 195 24.59 20.21 -5.71
N ALA A 196 25.75 19.55 -5.72
CA ALA A 196 25.82 18.10 -5.91
C ALA A 196 26.50 17.42 -4.72
N LEU A 197 25.94 16.32 -4.26
CA LEU A 197 26.52 15.42 -3.26
C LEU A 197 26.89 14.14 -4.00
N CYS A 198 28.20 13.87 -4.09
CA CYS A 198 28.75 12.77 -4.87
C CYS A 198 29.23 11.67 -3.94
N CYS A 199 28.41 10.62 -3.72
CA CYS A 199 28.74 9.49 -2.89
C CYS A 199 29.52 8.44 -3.68
N GLY A 200 30.65 7.97 -3.15
CA GLY A 200 31.47 6.90 -3.69
C GLY A 200 32.49 7.33 -4.76
N GLU A 201 32.30 8.50 -5.38
CA GLU A 201 33.22 9.02 -6.41
C GLU A 201 33.18 10.55 -6.44
N ALA A 202 34.34 11.22 -6.41
CA ALA A 202 34.44 12.65 -6.56
C ALA A 202 34.13 13.08 -8.01
N MET A 203 33.24 14.08 -8.16
CA MET A 203 32.88 14.64 -9.47
C MET A 203 32.72 16.14 -9.37
N SER A 204 33.05 16.86 -10.45
CA SER A 204 32.63 18.26 -10.59
C SER A 204 31.09 18.35 -10.70
N LEU A 205 30.54 19.51 -10.37
CA LEU A 205 29.11 19.80 -10.51
C LEU A 205 28.59 19.52 -11.92
N GLU A 206 29.36 19.81 -12.95
CA GLU A 206 29.03 19.54 -14.36
C GLU A 206 28.90 18.05 -14.63
N LYS A 207 29.90 17.24 -14.20
CA LYS A 207 29.87 15.77 -14.34
C LYS A 207 28.74 15.14 -13.56
N ALA A 208 28.49 15.60 -12.33
CA ALA A 208 27.39 15.16 -11.50
C ALA A 208 26.03 15.44 -12.16
N THR A 209 25.85 16.65 -12.70
CA THR A 209 24.65 17.05 -13.44
C THR A 209 24.44 16.17 -14.69
N ALA A 210 25.50 15.92 -15.46
CA ALA A 210 25.43 15.06 -16.64
C ALA A 210 25.08 13.61 -16.28
N PHE A 211 25.62 13.10 -15.17
CA PHE A 211 25.30 11.75 -14.65
C PHE A 211 23.81 11.62 -14.32
N VAL A 212 23.25 12.55 -13.54
CA VAL A 212 21.83 12.54 -13.17
C VAL A 212 20.93 12.64 -14.40
N LYS A 213 21.23 13.57 -15.32
CA LYS A 213 20.46 13.73 -16.58
C LYS A 213 20.44 12.45 -17.42
N ARG A 214 21.58 11.75 -17.51
CA ARG A 214 21.67 10.48 -18.25
C ARG A 214 20.77 9.42 -17.62
N GLN A 215 20.81 9.25 -16.29
CA GLN A 215 19.96 8.29 -15.59
C GLN A 215 18.47 8.63 -15.72
N ALA A 216 18.10 9.90 -15.63
CA ALA A 216 16.75 10.38 -15.89
C ALA A 216 16.27 10.02 -17.30
N GLN A 217 17.10 10.24 -18.31
CA GLN A 217 16.77 9.92 -19.71
C GLN A 217 16.65 8.41 -19.93
N GLU A 218 17.53 7.62 -19.33
CA GLU A 218 17.48 6.16 -19.39
C GLU A 218 16.22 5.61 -18.76
N PHE A 219 15.84 6.10 -17.56
CA PHE A 219 14.59 5.77 -16.89
C PHE A 219 13.37 6.03 -17.79
N VAL A 220 13.28 7.23 -18.36
CA VAL A 220 12.14 7.62 -19.22
C VAL A 220 12.11 6.76 -20.49
N THR A 221 13.25 6.60 -21.16
CA THR A 221 13.35 5.87 -22.43
C THR A 221 12.98 4.40 -22.26
N THR A 222 13.51 3.75 -21.21
CA THR A 222 13.25 2.35 -20.92
C THR A 222 11.76 2.11 -20.62
N ASN A 223 11.17 2.96 -19.77
CA ASN A 223 9.77 2.80 -19.40
C ASN A 223 8.81 3.16 -20.55
N LYS A 224 9.10 4.19 -21.35
CA LYS A 224 8.33 4.49 -22.57
C LYS A 224 8.38 3.35 -23.59
N LYS A 225 9.56 2.73 -23.78
CA LYS A 225 9.70 1.56 -24.66
C LYS A 225 8.87 0.38 -24.16
N ARG A 226 8.80 0.17 -22.83
CA ARG A 226 8.08 -0.96 -22.22
C ARG A 226 6.56 -0.77 -22.21
N PHE A 227 6.08 0.44 -21.93
CA PHE A 227 4.66 0.69 -21.64
C PHE A 227 3.94 1.51 -22.73
N GLY A 228 4.65 2.08 -23.69
CA GLY A 228 4.06 2.81 -24.83
C GLY A 228 3.12 3.93 -24.37
N GLU A 229 1.88 3.90 -24.84
CA GLU A 229 0.82 4.86 -24.51
C GLU A 229 0.35 4.81 -23.04
N ASN A 230 0.68 3.75 -22.32
CA ASN A 230 0.38 3.59 -20.90
C ASN A 230 1.52 4.04 -19.98
N TYR A 231 2.59 4.65 -20.54
CA TYR A 231 3.74 5.11 -19.77
C TYR A 231 3.36 6.02 -18.61
N ASP A 232 2.47 6.98 -18.82
CA ASP A 232 2.10 7.95 -17.77
C ASP A 232 1.30 7.28 -16.64
N CYS A 233 0.45 6.30 -16.94
CA CYS A 233 -0.23 5.48 -15.93
C CYS A 233 0.77 4.65 -15.13
N TYR A 234 1.69 3.98 -15.82
CA TYR A 234 2.76 3.23 -15.17
C TYR A 234 3.65 4.13 -14.31
N ASN A 235 4.02 5.30 -14.81
CA ASN A 235 4.86 6.26 -14.08
C ASN A 235 4.15 6.78 -12.81
N ALA A 236 2.85 7.07 -12.88
CA ALA A 236 2.06 7.42 -11.70
C ALA A 236 2.04 6.28 -10.66
N MET A 237 1.74 5.07 -11.11
CA MET A 237 1.66 3.87 -10.27
C MET A 237 3.02 3.52 -9.66
N GLN A 238 4.09 3.45 -10.47
CA GLN A 238 5.43 3.19 -9.98
C GLN A 238 5.88 4.22 -8.96
N SER A 239 5.64 5.50 -9.26
CA SER A 239 6.12 6.59 -8.41
C SER A 239 5.42 6.60 -7.06
N VAL A 240 4.07 6.47 -7.00
CA VAL A 240 3.38 6.46 -5.71
C VAL A 240 3.83 5.28 -4.85
N LEU A 241 3.93 4.09 -5.41
CA LEU A 241 4.37 2.90 -4.68
C LEU A 241 5.84 3.01 -4.23
N ALA A 242 6.73 3.52 -5.09
CA ALA A 242 8.15 3.64 -4.75
C ALA A 242 8.43 4.72 -3.70
N TRP A 243 7.75 5.87 -3.76
CA TRP A 243 7.85 6.90 -2.72
C TRP A 243 7.24 6.47 -1.39
N ASP A 244 6.27 5.55 -1.38
CA ASP A 244 5.66 5.01 -0.16
C ASP A 244 6.48 3.85 0.44
N ASN A 245 7.36 3.21 -0.32
CA ASN A 245 8.25 2.17 0.20
C ASN A 245 9.10 2.68 1.37
N ILE A 246 9.26 1.83 2.39
CA ILE A 246 10.11 2.06 3.54
C ILE A 246 10.96 0.83 3.85
N TYR A 247 12.02 1.03 4.63
CA TYR A 247 12.79 -0.04 5.24
C TYR A 247 12.59 -0.04 6.75
N ASP A 248 12.13 -1.16 7.30
CA ASP A 248 12.07 -1.39 8.74
C ASP A 248 13.37 -2.03 9.23
N PRO A 249 14.21 -1.30 9.98
CA PRO A 249 15.49 -1.81 10.47
C PRO A 249 15.34 -2.86 11.58
N SER A 250 14.22 -2.92 12.28
CA SER A 250 14.00 -3.85 13.40
C SER A 250 13.79 -5.28 12.90
N ILE A 251 13.04 -5.44 11.82
CA ILE A 251 12.76 -6.73 11.16
C ILE A 251 13.57 -6.93 9.88
N ARG A 252 14.32 -5.91 9.45
CA ARG A 252 15.17 -5.90 8.23
C ARG A 252 14.39 -6.18 6.96
N LYS A 253 13.23 -5.54 6.79
CA LYS A 253 12.34 -5.74 5.67
C LYS A 253 12.02 -4.43 4.97
N VAL A 254 11.80 -4.55 3.67
CA VAL A 254 11.23 -3.50 2.81
C VAL A 254 9.74 -3.80 2.65
N ILE A 255 8.91 -2.79 2.86
CA ILE A 255 7.46 -2.86 2.82
C ILE A 255 6.89 -1.55 2.25
N THR A 256 5.61 -1.58 1.85
CA THR A 256 4.92 -0.41 1.27
C THR A 256 3.69 -0.06 2.11
N PRO A 257 3.79 0.87 3.06
CA PRO A 257 2.62 1.46 3.70
C PRO A 257 1.73 2.15 2.67
N VAL A 258 0.49 2.43 3.05
CA VAL A 258 -0.50 3.03 2.15
C VAL A 258 -0.15 4.44 1.68
N SER A 259 0.62 5.18 2.51
CA SER A 259 1.19 6.49 2.19
C SER A 259 2.32 6.86 3.18
N ARG A 260 3.06 7.95 2.89
CA ARG A 260 4.08 8.45 3.82
C ARG A 260 3.50 9.03 5.11
N ILE A 261 2.27 9.48 5.13
CA ILE A 261 1.59 9.90 6.36
C ILE A 261 1.43 8.70 7.30
N TRP A 262 1.00 7.56 6.75
CA TRP A 262 0.86 6.30 7.50
C TRP A 262 2.19 5.57 7.77
N SER A 263 3.32 6.06 7.26
CA SER A 263 4.65 5.51 7.55
C SER A 263 5.37 6.20 8.71
N SER A 264 4.85 7.28 9.27
CA SER A 264 5.53 8.08 10.28
C SER A 264 4.68 8.41 11.49
N GLU A 265 3.43 8.06 11.47
CA GLU A 265 2.49 8.32 12.56
C GLU A 265 2.19 7.04 13.34
N TRP A 266 1.58 7.19 14.49
CA TRP A 266 1.01 6.18 15.37
C TRP A 266 1.93 5.00 15.72
N PHE A 267 2.28 4.90 16.99
CA PHE A 267 3.14 3.85 17.54
C PHE A 267 4.58 3.85 16.99
N ALA A 268 5.00 4.99 16.43
CA ALA A 268 6.38 5.18 15.98
C ALA A 268 7.37 5.17 17.15
N SER A 269 8.54 4.58 16.93
CA SER A 269 9.69 4.79 17.80
C SER A 269 10.45 6.07 17.41
N GLU A 270 11.13 6.72 18.36
CA GLU A 270 11.95 7.91 18.08
C GLU A 270 13.08 7.60 17.09
N ASP A 271 13.62 6.38 17.12
CA ASP A 271 14.78 5.97 16.31
C ASP A 271 14.41 5.63 14.85
N PHE A 272 13.17 5.16 14.61
CA PHE A 272 12.80 4.59 13.31
C PHE A 272 11.58 5.27 12.70
N GLY A 273 10.64 5.74 13.50
CA GLY A 273 9.28 6.01 13.06
C GLY A 273 8.45 4.72 13.13
N GLY A 274 7.52 4.57 12.24
CA GLY A 274 6.66 3.41 12.19
C GLY A 274 5.90 3.33 10.87
N PHE A 275 5.05 2.31 10.75
CA PHE A 275 4.18 2.13 9.59
C PHE A 275 2.86 1.48 9.99
N THR A 276 1.88 1.61 9.11
CA THR A 276 0.62 0.89 9.16
C THR A 276 0.38 0.18 7.83
N LEU A 277 0.03 -1.11 7.89
CA LEU A 277 -0.49 -1.86 6.77
C LEU A 277 -1.99 -2.11 6.97
N PHE A 278 -2.79 -1.84 5.95
CA PHE A 278 -4.17 -2.27 5.88
C PHE A 278 -4.30 -3.49 4.96
N CYS A 279 -5.23 -4.38 5.26
CA CYS A 279 -5.32 -5.71 4.64
C CYS A 279 -5.44 -5.61 3.10
N TRP A 280 -6.58 -5.16 2.58
CA TRP A 280 -6.84 -5.16 1.14
C TRP A 280 -5.97 -4.15 0.38
N ASP A 281 -5.61 -3.02 1.03
CA ASP A 281 -4.69 -2.01 0.49
C ASP A 281 -3.33 -2.61 0.14
N THR A 282 -2.76 -3.38 1.08
CA THR A 282 -1.45 -4.01 0.91
C THR A 282 -1.47 -5.10 -0.18
N TYR A 283 -2.57 -5.85 -0.29
CA TYR A 283 -2.73 -6.80 -1.40
C TYR A 283 -2.82 -6.07 -2.75
N PHE A 284 -3.58 -4.97 -2.83
CA PHE A 284 -3.62 -4.17 -4.06
C PHE A 284 -2.27 -3.54 -4.39
N ALA A 285 -1.51 -3.08 -3.38
CA ALA A 285 -0.13 -2.65 -3.59
C ALA A 285 0.72 -3.77 -4.18
N ALA A 286 0.65 -4.99 -3.65
CA ALA A 286 1.38 -6.15 -4.16
C ALA A 286 1.05 -6.43 -5.63
N MET A 287 -0.23 -6.34 -6.01
CA MET A 287 -0.68 -6.54 -7.38
C MET A 287 -0.11 -5.47 -8.33
N MET A 288 -0.17 -4.20 -7.95
CA MET A 288 0.37 -3.09 -8.75
C MET A 288 1.90 -3.14 -8.85
N LEU A 289 2.59 -3.46 -7.75
CA LEU A 289 4.05 -3.65 -7.72
C LEU A 289 4.52 -4.72 -8.70
N ALA A 290 3.72 -5.76 -8.94
CA ALA A 290 4.05 -6.84 -9.88
C ALA A 290 4.25 -6.35 -11.32
N VAL A 291 3.74 -5.20 -11.69
CA VAL A 291 3.96 -4.62 -13.04
C VAL A 291 5.43 -4.23 -13.24
N GLY A 292 6.14 -3.87 -12.17
CA GLY A 292 7.53 -3.37 -12.25
C GLY A 292 8.55 -4.08 -11.37
N SER A 293 8.14 -4.70 -10.26
CA SER A 293 9.04 -5.36 -9.31
C SER A 293 8.40 -6.58 -8.66
N LYS A 294 8.83 -7.77 -9.09
CA LYS A 294 8.42 -9.04 -8.48
C LYS A 294 8.71 -9.09 -6.99
N GLU A 295 9.91 -8.68 -6.62
CA GLU A 295 10.39 -8.78 -5.25
C GLU A 295 9.56 -7.92 -4.29
N LEU A 296 9.22 -6.69 -4.66
CA LEU A 296 8.35 -5.82 -3.87
C LEU A 296 6.92 -6.35 -3.81
N ALA A 297 6.41 -6.91 -4.92
CA ALA A 297 5.09 -7.54 -4.95
C ALA A 297 5.01 -8.69 -3.94
N TYR A 298 5.99 -9.59 -3.96
CA TYR A 298 6.07 -10.71 -3.02
C TYR A 298 6.24 -10.23 -1.58
N ALA A 299 7.10 -9.22 -1.34
CA ALA A 299 7.31 -8.66 -0.02
C ALA A 299 6.00 -8.21 0.62
N ASN A 300 5.19 -7.43 -0.08
CA ASN A 300 3.94 -6.91 0.45
C ASN A 300 2.88 -8.02 0.65
N ALA A 301 2.70 -8.92 -0.32
CA ALA A 301 1.76 -10.04 -0.19
C ALA A 301 2.14 -10.97 0.99
N VAL A 302 3.43 -11.23 1.19
CA VAL A 302 3.91 -12.07 2.31
C VAL A 302 3.70 -11.37 3.64
N GLU A 303 4.10 -10.09 3.79
CA GLU A 303 4.03 -9.41 5.08
C GLU A 303 2.58 -9.27 5.58
N ILE A 304 1.64 -8.91 4.71
CA ILE A 304 0.24 -8.81 5.13
C ILE A 304 -0.38 -10.18 5.41
N THR A 305 -0.07 -11.21 4.62
CA THR A 305 -0.60 -12.57 4.87
C THR A 305 -0.06 -13.13 6.17
N LYS A 306 1.25 -12.94 6.46
CA LYS A 306 1.88 -13.40 7.71
C LYS A 306 1.50 -12.55 8.94
N ALA A 307 0.83 -11.42 8.74
CA ALA A 307 0.23 -10.65 9.84
C ALA A 307 -1.02 -11.33 10.43
N ILE A 308 -1.44 -12.48 9.92
CA ILE A 308 -2.60 -13.23 10.43
C ILE A 308 -2.62 -13.26 11.97
N THR A 309 -3.81 -13.10 12.54
CA THR A 309 -4.02 -13.12 13.98
C THR A 309 -4.05 -14.55 14.53
N GLU A 310 -3.87 -14.69 15.82
CA GLU A 310 -4.06 -15.96 16.54
C GLU A 310 -5.49 -16.51 16.45
N CYS A 311 -6.47 -15.63 16.14
CA CYS A 311 -7.87 -16.00 15.89
C CYS A 311 -8.10 -16.56 14.48
N GLY A 312 -7.10 -16.49 13.59
CA GLY A 312 -7.14 -17.11 12.27
C GLY A 312 -7.62 -16.20 11.14
N PHE A 313 -7.57 -14.88 11.29
CA PHE A 313 -7.91 -13.93 10.23
C PHE A 313 -6.79 -12.90 10.02
N ILE A 314 -6.68 -12.39 8.79
CA ILE A 314 -5.79 -11.28 8.46
C ILE A 314 -6.45 -10.00 8.97
N PRO A 315 -5.76 -9.21 9.83
CA PRO A 315 -6.36 -8.06 10.51
C PRO A 315 -6.68 -6.93 9.54
N ASN A 316 -7.70 -6.14 9.87
CA ASN A 316 -8.00 -4.89 9.17
C ASN A 316 -6.76 -3.98 9.10
N CYS A 317 -6.05 -3.81 10.20
CA CYS A 317 -4.78 -3.08 10.24
C CYS A 317 -3.71 -3.79 11.08
N PHE A 318 -2.46 -3.59 10.67
CA PHE A 318 -1.26 -4.06 11.33
C PHE A 318 -0.24 -2.91 11.44
N TYR A 319 0.31 -2.68 12.63
CA TYR A 319 1.25 -1.61 12.91
C TYR A 319 2.66 -2.13 13.23
N SER A 320 3.66 -1.31 12.99
CA SER A 320 5.08 -1.66 13.19
C SER A 320 5.44 -2.11 14.61
N ASN A 321 4.68 -1.70 15.62
CA ASN A 321 4.85 -2.13 17.00
C ASN A 321 4.21 -3.50 17.32
N GLY A 322 3.69 -4.20 16.29
CA GLY A 322 3.03 -5.50 16.43
C GLY A 322 1.54 -5.42 16.78
N PHE A 323 0.97 -4.21 16.91
CA PHE A 323 -0.47 -4.06 17.10
C PHE A 323 -1.24 -4.58 15.86
N LYS A 324 -2.37 -5.25 16.11
CA LYS A 324 -3.30 -5.75 15.07
C LYS A 324 -4.73 -5.50 15.52
N SER A 325 -5.62 -5.16 14.60
CA SER A 325 -7.05 -5.25 14.88
C SER A 325 -7.42 -6.72 15.11
N ARG A 326 -7.92 -7.05 16.30
CA ARG A 326 -8.23 -8.43 16.68
C ARG A 326 -9.73 -8.70 16.78
N ASP A 327 -10.53 -7.72 16.45
CA ASP A 327 -11.98 -7.79 16.42
C ASP A 327 -12.53 -8.04 15.00
N ARG A 328 -11.79 -7.63 13.95
CA ARG A 328 -12.26 -7.61 12.56
C ARG A 328 -11.16 -7.80 11.54
N SER A 329 -11.56 -8.29 10.37
CA SER A 329 -10.76 -8.38 9.16
C SER A 329 -11.05 -7.21 8.20
N GLN A 330 -10.75 -7.38 6.91
CA GLN A 330 -11.15 -6.55 5.78
C GLN A 330 -11.48 -7.44 4.56
N PRO A 331 -12.00 -6.88 3.43
CA PRO A 331 -12.41 -7.67 2.28
C PRO A 331 -11.39 -8.70 1.79
N PRO A 332 -11.79 -9.98 1.59
CA PRO A 332 -10.88 -11.08 1.29
C PRO A 332 -10.44 -11.08 -0.19
N VAL A 333 -9.45 -10.27 -0.51
CA VAL A 333 -8.83 -10.20 -1.86
C VAL A 333 -7.49 -10.93 -1.95
N GLY A 334 -7.05 -11.56 -0.85
CA GLY A 334 -5.72 -12.17 -0.76
C GLY A 334 -5.48 -13.29 -1.76
N SER A 335 -6.42 -14.25 -1.85
CA SER A 335 -6.28 -15.39 -2.77
C SER A 335 -6.30 -14.96 -4.23
N LEU A 336 -7.11 -13.96 -4.61
CA LEU A 336 -7.08 -13.34 -5.94
C LEU A 336 -5.66 -12.82 -6.27
N VAL A 337 -5.12 -11.97 -5.40
CA VAL A 337 -3.81 -11.34 -5.65
C VAL A 337 -2.68 -12.37 -5.68
N VAL A 338 -2.64 -13.28 -4.72
CA VAL A 338 -1.62 -14.35 -4.66
C VAL A 338 -1.67 -15.23 -5.90
N TRP A 339 -2.87 -15.56 -6.39
CA TRP A 339 -3.02 -16.31 -7.64
C TRP A 339 -2.54 -15.51 -8.86
N MET A 340 -2.87 -14.21 -8.95
CA MET A 340 -2.41 -13.35 -10.04
C MET A 340 -0.88 -13.27 -10.09
N LEU A 341 -0.22 -13.08 -8.94
CA LEU A 341 1.24 -13.08 -8.82
C LEU A 341 1.85 -14.42 -9.25
N TYR A 342 1.27 -15.52 -8.80
CA TYR A 342 1.70 -16.85 -9.23
C TYR A 342 1.51 -17.06 -10.74
N LYS A 343 0.39 -16.65 -11.30
CA LYS A 343 0.16 -16.77 -12.76
C LYS A 343 1.19 -16.00 -13.58
N GLN A 344 1.67 -14.86 -13.07
CA GLN A 344 2.66 -14.03 -13.73
C GLN A 344 4.08 -14.62 -13.63
N TYR A 345 4.49 -15.10 -12.45
CA TYR A 345 5.88 -15.46 -12.16
C TYR A 345 6.14 -16.97 -12.06
N LYS A 346 5.11 -17.80 -11.85
CA LYS A 346 5.17 -19.27 -11.80
C LYS A 346 6.09 -19.84 -10.71
N GLU A 347 6.30 -19.11 -9.62
CA GLU A 347 7.14 -19.53 -8.51
C GLU A 347 6.31 -20.24 -7.42
N LYS A 348 6.31 -21.56 -7.42
CA LYS A 348 5.48 -22.41 -6.55
C LYS A 348 5.74 -22.19 -5.05
N TRP A 349 7.01 -21.94 -4.66
CA TRP A 349 7.38 -21.67 -3.28
C TRP A 349 6.57 -20.52 -2.65
N PHE A 350 6.16 -19.54 -3.47
CA PHE A 350 5.35 -18.41 -3.01
C PHE A 350 3.95 -18.84 -2.58
N LEU A 351 3.32 -19.77 -3.32
CA LEU A 351 2.06 -20.37 -2.91
C LEU A 351 2.23 -21.21 -1.63
N GLU A 352 3.27 -22.07 -1.58
CA GLU A 352 3.57 -22.92 -0.43
C GLU A 352 3.78 -22.09 0.85
N LEU A 353 4.41 -20.91 0.73
CA LEU A 353 4.64 -20.01 1.85
C LEU A 353 3.35 -19.43 2.44
N LEU A 354 2.33 -19.18 1.62
CA LEU A 354 1.14 -18.39 2.03
C LEU A 354 -0.14 -19.23 2.20
N TYR A 355 -0.16 -20.42 1.64
CA TYR A 355 -1.39 -21.21 1.53
C TYR A 355 -2.08 -21.48 2.86
N LYS A 356 -1.33 -21.83 3.89
CA LYS A 356 -1.88 -22.17 5.20
C LYS A 356 -2.64 -21.01 5.83
N GLU A 357 -2.07 -19.82 5.77
CA GLU A 357 -2.68 -18.61 6.33
C GLU A 357 -3.92 -18.20 5.54
N LEU A 358 -3.85 -18.26 4.20
CA LEU A 358 -5.01 -17.96 3.35
C LEU A 358 -6.18 -18.93 3.58
N LEU A 359 -5.90 -20.23 3.70
CA LEU A 359 -6.93 -21.24 4.00
C LEU A 359 -7.55 -21.05 5.39
N THR A 360 -6.70 -20.73 6.37
CA THR A 360 -7.15 -20.43 7.73
C THR A 360 -8.07 -19.21 7.75
N TRP A 361 -7.70 -18.14 7.04
CA TRP A 361 -8.50 -16.94 6.91
C TRP A 361 -9.80 -17.17 6.15
N ASN A 362 -9.78 -17.92 5.06
CA ASN A 362 -10.99 -18.29 4.32
C ASN A 362 -11.98 -19.05 5.20
N ARG A 363 -11.51 -20.06 5.95
CA ARG A 363 -12.36 -20.85 6.87
C ARG A 363 -12.90 -20.01 8.04
N TRP A 364 -12.15 -18.99 8.46
CA TRP A 364 -12.58 -18.08 9.53
C TRP A 364 -13.83 -17.28 9.13
N TRP A 365 -13.92 -16.80 7.88
CA TRP A 365 -15.07 -16.03 7.41
C TRP A 365 -16.39 -16.80 7.57
N SER A 366 -16.49 -18.00 7.01
CA SER A 366 -17.71 -18.82 7.12
C SER A 366 -18.06 -19.18 8.55
N LYS A 367 -17.05 -19.42 9.39
CA LYS A 367 -17.27 -19.79 10.80
C LYS A 367 -17.75 -18.63 11.66
N ASN A 368 -17.30 -17.39 11.39
CA ASN A 368 -17.47 -16.26 12.30
C ASN A 368 -18.37 -15.16 11.75
N ARG A 369 -18.73 -15.19 10.48
CA ARG A 369 -19.48 -14.11 9.81
C ARG A 369 -20.76 -14.57 9.12
N GLU A 370 -21.05 -15.86 9.08
CA GLU A 370 -22.27 -16.35 8.47
C GLU A 370 -23.49 -16.14 9.36
N ASP A 371 -24.57 -15.60 8.79
CA ASP A 371 -25.91 -15.65 9.36
C ASP A 371 -26.93 -15.89 8.24
N LYS A 372 -27.74 -16.98 8.39
CA LYS A 372 -28.76 -17.38 7.42
C LYS A 372 -28.24 -17.61 5.99
N GLY A 373 -27.04 -18.20 5.88
CA GLY A 373 -26.48 -18.67 4.61
C GLY A 373 -25.67 -17.64 3.83
N LEU A 374 -25.50 -16.42 4.33
CA LEU A 374 -24.65 -15.38 3.74
C LEU A 374 -23.81 -14.69 4.82
N LEU A 375 -22.77 -14.00 4.41
CA LEU A 375 -21.91 -13.28 5.34
C LEU A 375 -22.54 -11.95 5.77
N CYS A 376 -22.36 -11.66 7.06
CA CYS A 376 -22.59 -10.37 7.68
C CYS A 376 -21.26 -9.79 8.13
N LEU A 377 -21.14 -8.48 8.22
CA LEU A 377 -19.97 -7.83 8.79
C LEU A 377 -19.99 -7.92 10.32
N GLY A 378 -18.82 -7.96 10.94
CA GLY A 378 -18.75 -8.17 12.37
C GLY A 378 -17.58 -7.48 13.08
N SER A 379 -17.69 -7.45 14.40
CA SER A 379 -16.66 -7.00 15.31
C SER A 379 -16.69 -7.86 16.57
N ASN A 380 -15.68 -8.68 16.78
CA ASN A 380 -15.62 -9.61 17.88
C ASN A 380 -15.25 -8.91 19.20
N PRO A 381 -15.67 -9.42 20.38
CA PRO A 381 -15.15 -8.93 21.65
C PRO A 381 -13.66 -9.23 21.77
N TYR A 382 -12.94 -8.33 22.42
CA TYR A 382 -11.54 -8.50 22.72
C TYR A 382 -11.29 -8.23 24.21
N GLU A 383 -10.68 -9.17 24.94
CA GLU A 383 -10.68 -9.20 26.39
C GLU A 383 -9.86 -8.10 27.08
N LYS A 384 -8.87 -7.54 26.40
CA LYS A 384 -7.99 -6.50 26.99
C LYS A 384 -7.66 -5.44 25.96
N VAL A 385 -8.47 -4.41 25.94
CA VAL A 385 -8.23 -3.26 25.06
C VAL A 385 -8.05 -2.01 25.92
N THR A 386 -6.86 -1.46 25.89
CA THR A 386 -6.57 -0.11 26.37
C THR A 386 -6.28 0.76 25.16
N TYR A 387 -7.33 1.27 24.49
CA TYR A 387 -7.16 2.11 23.32
C TYR A 387 -7.61 3.55 23.57
N PHE A 388 -6.97 4.46 22.84
CA PHE A 388 -7.15 5.90 22.97
C PHE A 388 -8.25 6.44 22.03
N ARG A 389 -8.85 5.60 21.18
CA ARG A 389 -9.77 6.03 20.11
C ARG A 389 -10.92 5.07 19.94
N SER A 390 -12.09 5.61 19.59
CA SER A 390 -13.33 4.84 19.34
C SER A 390 -13.24 3.88 18.16
N GLU A 391 -12.40 4.14 17.16
CA GLU A 391 -12.17 3.21 16.06
C GLU A 391 -11.49 1.89 16.48
N PHE A 392 -10.99 1.82 17.70
CA PHE A 392 -10.46 0.61 18.30
C PHE A 392 -11.44 -0.08 19.25
N ASP A 393 -12.62 0.48 19.44
CA ASP A 393 -13.67 -0.19 20.19
C ASP A 393 -14.04 -1.51 19.50
N THR A 394 -14.24 -2.56 20.30
CA THR A 394 -14.53 -3.90 19.84
C THR A 394 -15.97 -4.28 20.17
N ASN A 395 -16.51 -5.31 19.52
CA ASN A 395 -17.88 -5.76 19.69
C ASN A 395 -18.90 -4.62 19.53
N CYS A 396 -18.74 -3.83 18.48
CA CYS A 396 -19.56 -2.65 18.24
C CYS A 396 -19.90 -2.47 16.76
N HIS A 397 -20.92 -1.64 16.51
CA HIS A 397 -21.40 -1.32 15.17
C HIS A 397 -20.28 -0.75 14.29
N TYR A 398 -19.54 0.24 14.80
CA TYR A 398 -18.49 0.91 14.03
C TYR A 398 -17.35 -0.05 13.65
N GLY A 399 -16.92 -0.92 14.58
CA GLY A 399 -15.94 -1.96 14.28
C GLY A 399 -16.39 -2.90 13.17
N ALA A 400 -17.68 -3.27 13.16
CA ALA A 400 -18.25 -4.11 12.11
C ALA A 400 -18.35 -3.37 10.75
N VAL A 401 -18.65 -2.08 10.75
CA VAL A 401 -18.63 -1.26 9.52
C VAL A 401 -17.22 -1.16 8.96
N LEU A 402 -16.19 -0.99 9.79
CA LEU A 402 -14.80 -0.96 9.36
C LEU A 402 -14.33 -2.27 8.69
N GLU A 403 -14.96 -3.42 9.01
CA GLU A 403 -14.68 -4.71 8.34
C GLU A 403 -15.07 -4.70 6.85
N SER A 404 -16.02 -3.85 6.45
CA SER A 404 -16.40 -3.68 5.05
C SER A 404 -15.32 -3.02 4.20
N GLY A 405 -14.39 -2.29 4.83
CA GLY A 405 -13.48 -1.37 4.16
C GLY A 405 -14.14 -0.07 3.67
N LEU A 406 -15.44 0.15 3.96
CA LEU A 406 -16.22 1.33 3.56
C LEU A 406 -16.70 2.08 4.81
N ASP A 407 -15.80 2.66 5.56
CA ASP A 407 -15.89 3.09 6.97
C ASP A 407 -17.11 3.93 7.36
N ASN A 408 -17.63 4.76 6.47
CA ASN A 408 -18.82 5.57 6.70
C ASN A 408 -19.87 5.44 5.59
N SER A 409 -19.88 4.29 4.90
CA SER A 409 -20.85 4.05 3.82
C SER A 409 -22.29 4.10 4.35
N PRO A 410 -23.19 4.80 3.64
CA PRO A 410 -24.58 4.91 4.04
C PRO A 410 -25.35 3.59 3.95
N MET A 411 -24.79 2.54 3.36
CA MET A 411 -25.39 1.19 3.36
C MET A 411 -25.55 0.62 4.77
N TYR A 412 -24.80 1.11 5.73
CA TYR A 412 -24.81 0.65 7.12
C TYR A 412 -25.48 1.63 8.09
N ASP A 413 -25.94 2.81 7.60
CA ASP A 413 -26.69 3.77 8.41
C ASP A 413 -27.96 3.09 8.97
N GLY A 414 -28.12 3.11 10.30
CA GLY A 414 -29.29 2.55 10.97
C GLY A 414 -29.37 1.01 11.01
N VAL A 415 -28.38 0.28 10.51
CA VAL A 415 -28.31 -1.17 10.66
C VAL A 415 -27.99 -1.55 12.10
N SER A 416 -28.78 -2.43 12.72
CA SER A 416 -28.55 -2.86 14.08
C SER A 416 -27.31 -3.76 14.19
N PHE A 417 -26.60 -3.68 15.32
CA PHE A 417 -25.50 -4.56 15.67
C PHE A 417 -25.91 -5.52 16.79
N ASN A 418 -25.81 -6.80 16.54
CA ASN A 418 -26.10 -7.85 17.52
C ASN A 418 -24.85 -8.18 18.33
N LYS A 419 -24.79 -7.69 19.58
CA LYS A 419 -23.63 -7.88 20.48
C LYS A 419 -23.39 -9.35 20.89
N GLN A 420 -24.40 -10.22 20.79
CA GLN A 420 -24.28 -11.64 21.14
C GLN A 420 -23.70 -12.45 19.97
N LYS A 421 -24.13 -12.12 18.75
CA LYS A 421 -23.59 -12.71 17.51
C LYS A 421 -22.30 -12.02 17.03
N HIS A 422 -22.01 -10.82 17.52
CA HIS A 422 -20.89 -9.96 17.07
C HIS A 422 -21.01 -9.52 15.61
N LEU A 423 -22.24 -9.39 15.09
CA LEU A 423 -22.54 -9.14 13.68
C LEU A 423 -23.48 -7.95 13.51
N LEU A 424 -23.35 -7.25 12.38
CA LEU A 424 -24.44 -6.42 11.86
C LEU A 424 -25.62 -7.34 11.48
N GLU A 425 -26.84 -6.93 11.78
CA GLU A 425 -28.05 -7.69 11.44
C GLU A 425 -28.43 -7.51 9.97
N GLN A 426 -27.44 -7.69 9.08
CA GLN A 426 -27.57 -7.51 7.64
C GLN A 426 -26.65 -8.46 6.89
N GLN A 427 -27.24 -9.29 6.01
CA GLN A 427 -26.49 -10.03 5.00
C GLN A 427 -25.89 -9.03 4.02
N ASP A 428 -24.58 -9.09 3.82
CA ASP A 428 -23.85 -8.16 2.97
C ASP A 428 -23.54 -8.77 1.61
N VAL A 429 -24.05 -8.13 0.56
CA VAL A 429 -23.87 -8.57 -0.83
C VAL A 429 -22.39 -8.48 -1.27
N GLY A 430 -21.71 -7.43 -0.84
CA GLY A 430 -20.32 -7.18 -1.22
C GLY A 430 -19.36 -8.20 -0.63
N ILE A 431 -19.39 -8.36 0.71
CA ILE A 431 -18.47 -9.29 1.37
C ILE A 431 -18.77 -10.75 1.01
N SER A 432 -20.05 -11.12 0.85
CA SER A 432 -20.44 -12.47 0.42
C SER A 432 -19.95 -12.78 -1.00
N SER A 433 -20.00 -11.80 -1.90
CA SER A 433 -19.49 -11.94 -3.27
C SER A 433 -17.97 -12.07 -3.32
N LEU A 434 -17.25 -11.25 -2.54
CA LEU A 434 -15.78 -11.34 -2.45
C LEU A 434 -15.35 -12.66 -1.80
N TYR A 435 -16.13 -13.17 -0.87
CA TYR A 435 -15.85 -14.47 -0.27
C TYR A 435 -15.99 -15.62 -1.25
N VAL A 436 -17.02 -15.61 -2.12
CA VAL A 436 -17.13 -16.58 -3.22
C VAL A 436 -15.92 -16.51 -4.13
N MET A 437 -15.50 -15.29 -4.51
CA MET A 437 -14.29 -15.07 -5.31
C MET A 437 -13.04 -15.60 -4.62
N ASP A 438 -12.88 -15.35 -3.31
CA ASP A 438 -11.75 -15.86 -2.54
C ASP A 438 -11.71 -17.39 -2.52
N CYS A 439 -12.85 -18.05 -2.32
CA CYS A 439 -12.96 -19.50 -2.40
C CYS A 439 -12.57 -20.05 -3.79
N ASP A 440 -13.05 -19.42 -4.87
CA ASP A 440 -12.71 -19.82 -6.25
C ASP A 440 -11.19 -19.73 -6.50
N TYR A 441 -10.54 -18.62 -6.14
CA TYR A 441 -9.09 -18.44 -6.35
C TYR A 441 -8.25 -19.31 -5.42
N LEU A 442 -8.67 -19.49 -4.17
CA LEU A 442 -7.97 -20.37 -3.24
C LEU A 442 -8.07 -21.83 -3.64
N ALA A 443 -9.20 -22.26 -4.24
CA ALA A 443 -9.34 -23.59 -4.84
C ALA A 443 -8.32 -23.82 -5.95
N LEU A 444 -8.08 -22.82 -6.82
CA LEU A 444 -7.04 -22.90 -7.86
C LEU A 444 -5.63 -23.03 -7.25
N ILE A 445 -5.36 -22.30 -6.16
CA ILE A 445 -4.08 -22.43 -5.43
C ILE A 445 -3.94 -23.82 -4.82
N ALA A 446 -5.00 -24.34 -4.21
CA ALA A 446 -5.01 -25.68 -3.62
C ALA A 446 -4.77 -26.78 -4.68
N GLU A 447 -5.39 -26.65 -5.87
CA GLU A 447 -5.16 -27.57 -7.01
C GLU A 447 -3.70 -27.53 -7.48
N GLU A 448 -3.11 -26.34 -7.64
CA GLU A 448 -1.72 -26.16 -8.04
C GLU A 448 -0.75 -26.78 -7.03
N LEU A 449 -1.10 -26.77 -5.75
CA LEU A 449 -0.35 -27.39 -4.66
C LEU A 449 -0.67 -28.88 -4.45
N ASN A 450 -1.61 -29.45 -5.22
CA ASN A 450 -2.11 -30.82 -5.12
C ASN A 450 -2.89 -31.13 -3.83
N TYR A 451 -3.49 -30.12 -3.18
CA TYR A 451 -4.37 -30.28 -2.01
C TYR A 451 -5.83 -30.52 -2.45
N LYS A 452 -6.07 -31.66 -3.09
CA LYS A 452 -7.37 -31.98 -3.73
C LYS A 452 -8.59 -31.89 -2.78
N LYS A 453 -8.44 -32.31 -1.52
CA LYS A 453 -9.52 -32.26 -0.52
C LYS A 453 -9.91 -30.80 -0.21
N ASP A 454 -8.92 -29.95 0.02
CA ASP A 454 -9.17 -28.53 0.27
C ASP A 454 -9.78 -27.83 -0.97
N ALA A 455 -9.32 -28.18 -2.17
CA ALA A 455 -9.89 -27.66 -3.41
C ALA A 455 -11.37 -28.02 -3.57
N MET A 456 -11.77 -29.25 -3.25
CA MET A 456 -13.18 -29.68 -3.25
C MET A 456 -13.99 -28.91 -2.21
N GLU A 457 -13.54 -28.84 -0.95
CA GLU A 457 -14.18 -28.06 0.12
C GLU A 457 -14.41 -26.60 -0.29
N LEU A 458 -13.39 -25.97 -0.88
CA LEU A 458 -13.47 -24.57 -1.31
C LEU A 458 -14.47 -24.37 -2.46
N ARG A 459 -14.54 -25.30 -3.42
CA ARG A 459 -15.52 -25.23 -4.51
C ARG A 459 -16.94 -25.44 -3.99
N GLU A 460 -17.19 -26.43 -3.13
CA GLU A 460 -18.47 -26.66 -2.49
C GLU A 460 -18.93 -25.42 -1.70
N ARG A 461 -18.00 -24.79 -0.98
CA ARG A 461 -18.27 -23.54 -0.25
C ARG A 461 -18.60 -22.39 -1.19
N ALA A 462 -17.82 -22.20 -2.27
CA ALA A 462 -18.13 -21.19 -3.29
C ALA A 462 -19.52 -21.39 -3.88
N ASP A 463 -19.89 -22.62 -4.21
CA ASP A 463 -21.19 -22.94 -4.82
C ASP A 463 -22.35 -22.72 -3.83
N TYR A 464 -22.15 -23.05 -2.56
CA TYR A 464 -23.14 -22.79 -1.50
C TYR A 464 -23.44 -21.28 -1.37
N TYR A 465 -22.42 -20.43 -1.22
CA TYR A 465 -22.61 -18.99 -1.10
C TYR A 465 -23.10 -18.34 -2.40
N ARG A 466 -22.63 -18.82 -3.55
CA ARG A 466 -23.10 -18.37 -4.88
C ARG A 466 -24.58 -18.67 -5.08
N ALA A 467 -25.05 -19.82 -4.64
CA ALA A 467 -26.46 -20.17 -4.69
C ALA A 467 -27.30 -19.27 -3.78
N ASN A 468 -26.82 -18.98 -2.56
CA ASN A 468 -27.51 -18.12 -1.60
C ASN A 468 -27.52 -16.64 -2.02
N LEU A 469 -26.48 -16.15 -2.74
CA LEU A 469 -26.47 -14.80 -3.31
C LEU A 469 -27.66 -14.52 -4.23
N LYS A 470 -28.21 -15.54 -4.92
CA LYS A 470 -29.41 -15.37 -5.75
C LYS A 470 -30.60 -14.84 -4.96
N GLY A 471 -30.67 -15.11 -3.66
CA GLY A 471 -31.72 -14.59 -2.76
C GLY A 471 -31.59 -13.09 -2.46
N LEU A 472 -30.50 -12.44 -2.85
CA LEU A 472 -30.30 -10.99 -2.72
C LEU A 472 -30.66 -10.23 -4.02
N TRP A 473 -31.09 -10.93 -5.07
CA TRP A 473 -31.58 -10.32 -6.31
C TRP A 473 -33.02 -9.83 -6.16
N ASP A 474 -33.26 -8.57 -6.47
CA ASP A 474 -34.60 -8.01 -6.61
C ASP A 474 -35.00 -7.92 -8.09
N GLU A 475 -35.94 -8.80 -8.50
CA GLU A 475 -36.40 -8.84 -9.89
C GLU A 475 -37.08 -7.55 -10.33
N LYS A 476 -37.70 -6.81 -9.41
CA LYS A 476 -38.39 -5.57 -9.72
C LYS A 476 -37.42 -4.46 -10.17
N THR A 477 -36.30 -4.31 -9.46
CA THR A 477 -35.31 -3.28 -9.75
C THR A 477 -34.18 -3.77 -10.65
N GLY A 478 -33.99 -5.09 -10.84
CA GLY A 478 -32.89 -5.64 -11.62
C GLY A 478 -31.52 -5.47 -10.96
N PHE A 479 -31.46 -5.53 -9.63
CA PHE A 479 -30.22 -5.30 -8.89
C PHE A 479 -30.10 -6.18 -7.65
N TYR A 480 -28.90 -6.25 -7.08
CA TYR A 480 -28.63 -6.94 -5.82
C TYR A 480 -28.59 -5.97 -4.65
N TYR A 481 -29.16 -6.37 -3.52
CA TYR A 481 -29.21 -5.54 -2.30
C TYR A 481 -28.77 -6.31 -1.07
N ASN A 482 -28.28 -5.60 -0.08
CA ASN A 482 -28.16 -6.12 1.27
C ASN A 482 -29.55 -6.48 1.82
N ARG A 483 -29.61 -7.42 2.76
CA ARG A 483 -30.88 -7.89 3.32
C ARG A 483 -30.80 -8.02 4.84
N SER A 484 -31.78 -7.47 5.54
CA SER A 484 -31.89 -7.60 6.99
C SER A 484 -31.97 -9.07 7.41
N THR A 485 -31.19 -9.50 8.39
CA THR A 485 -31.28 -10.84 8.97
C THR A 485 -32.49 -10.98 9.94
N ARG A 486 -33.09 -9.87 10.37
CA ARG A 486 -34.26 -9.85 11.25
C ARG A 486 -35.55 -10.01 10.48
N THR A 487 -35.80 -9.12 9.54
CA THR A 487 -37.06 -9.01 8.80
C THR A 487 -37.03 -9.71 7.44
N MET A 488 -35.84 -10.00 6.92
CA MET A 488 -35.60 -10.50 5.56
C MET A 488 -35.96 -9.48 4.45
N ASP A 489 -36.15 -8.20 4.80
CA ASP A 489 -36.38 -7.13 3.84
C ASP A 489 -35.09 -6.63 3.23
N PHE A 490 -35.15 -6.16 1.98
CA PHE A 490 -34.01 -5.52 1.33
C PHE A 490 -33.70 -4.15 1.93
N ASN A 491 -32.41 -3.86 2.05
CA ASN A 491 -31.91 -2.52 2.29
C ASN A 491 -31.55 -1.90 0.92
N TYR A 492 -32.37 -0.99 0.45
CA TYR A 492 -32.23 -0.36 -0.88
C TYR A 492 -31.14 0.73 -0.95
N ARG A 493 -30.34 0.92 0.10
CA ARG A 493 -29.14 1.74 0.03
C ARG A 493 -28.04 0.98 -0.73
N THR A 494 -27.48 1.59 -1.76
CA THR A 494 -26.54 0.93 -2.68
C THR A 494 -25.17 1.59 -2.71
N SER A 495 -24.19 0.79 -3.05
CA SER A 495 -22.83 1.20 -3.38
C SER A 495 -22.29 0.33 -4.54
N PRO A 496 -21.09 0.59 -5.06
CA PRO A 496 -20.48 -0.30 -6.06
C PRO A 496 -20.37 -1.76 -5.65
N THR A 497 -20.42 -2.09 -4.36
CA THR A 497 -20.40 -3.48 -3.88
C THR A 497 -21.62 -4.28 -4.31
N CYS A 498 -22.73 -3.61 -4.66
CA CYS A 498 -23.91 -4.25 -5.25
C CYS A 498 -23.66 -4.81 -6.66
N PHE A 499 -22.55 -4.42 -7.33
CA PHE A 499 -22.08 -5.05 -8.57
C PHE A 499 -21.15 -6.25 -8.33
N TYR A 500 -20.68 -6.50 -7.10
CA TYR A 500 -19.75 -7.59 -6.80
C TYR A 500 -20.30 -9.01 -7.02
N PRO A 501 -21.61 -9.27 -7.07
CA PRO A 501 -22.10 -10.54 -7.57
C PRO A 501 -21.58 -10.92 -8.96
N LEU A 502 -21.19 -9.94 -9.79
CA LEU A 502 -20.49 -10.19 -11.06
C LEU A 502 -19.12 -10.88 -10.85
N LEU A 503 -18.37 -10.54 -9.77
CA LEU A 503 -17.12 -11.23 -9.39
C LEU A 503 -17.38 -12.67 -8.99
N ALA A 504 -18.46 -12.90 -8.22
CA ALA A 504 -18.90 -14.21 -7.77
C ALA A 504 -19.50 -15.07 -8.89
N LYS A 505 -19.69 -14.53 -10.11
CA LYS A 505 -20.39 -15.19 -11.23
C LYS A 505 -21.78 -15.68 -10.82
N ALA A 506 -22.45 -14.95 -9.92
CA ALA A 506 -23.79 -15.30 -9.44
C ALA A 506 -24.92 -14.91 -10.40
N PRO A 507 -24.90 -13.72 -11.07
CA PRO A 507 -25.91 -13.36 -12.06
C PRO A 507 -25.84 -14.21 -13.35
N THR A 508 -27.00 -14.43 -13.96
CA THR A 508 -27.07 -14.84 -15.35
C THR A 508 -26.61 -13.67 -16.26
N GLN A 509 -26.34 -13.94 -17.55
CA GLN A 509 -26.00 -12.87 -18.51
C GLN A 509 -27.09 -11.81 -18.58
N ASN A 510 -28.38 -12.20 -18.62
CA ASN A 510 -29.52 -11.26 -18.64
C ASN A 510 -29.60 -10.41 -17.37
N GLN A 511 -29.35 -10.98 -16.18
CA GLN A 511 -29.29 -10.23 -14.93
C GLN A 511 -28.11 -9.25 -14.94
N ALA A 512 -26.94 -9.67 -15.39
CA ALA A 512 -25.76 -8.81 -15.54
C ALA A 512 -26.04 -7.64 -16.52
N GLU A 513 -26.75 -7.88 -17.62
CA GLU A 513 -27.18 -6.84 -18.56
C GLU A 513 -28.10 -5.81 -17.90
N ARG A 514 -29.05 -6.25 -17.08
CA ARG A 514 -29.91 -5.35 -16.30
C ARG A 514 -29.09 -4.52 -15.30
N MET A 515 -28.21 -5.15 -14.53
CA MET A 515 -27.31 -4.45 -13.60
C MET A 515 -26.50 -3.35 -14.30
N VAL A 516 -25.96 -3.67 -15.47
CA VAL A 516 -25.13 -2.72 -16.23
C VAL A 516 -25.96 -1.62 -16.88
N LYS A 517 -27.07 -1.97 -17.55
CA LYS A 517 -27.87 -1.01 -18.31
C LYS A 517 -28.71 -0.12 -17.40
N GLU A 518 -29.37 -0.71 -16.39
CA GLU A 518 -30.35 -0.01 -15.56
C GLU A 518 -29.68 0.78 -14.42
N HIS A 519 -28.47 0.35 -13.97
CA HIS A 519 -27.76 0.94 -12.83
C HIS A 519 -26.37 1.50 -13.18
N LEU A 520 -25.44 0.67 -13.69
CA LEU A 520 -24.05 1.12 -13.93
C LEU A 520 -23.99 2.29 -14.92
N LEU A 521 -24.68 2.17 -16.06
CA LEU A 521 -24.73 3.18 -17.12
C LEU A 521 -25.79 4.26 -16.89
N ASN A 522 -26.54 4.18 -15.79
CA ASN A 522 -27.57 5.16 -15.45
C ASN A 522 -26.91 6.46 -14.97
N THR A 523 -27.15 7.54 -15.73
CA THR A 523 -26.59 8.87 -15.44
C THR A 523 -27.18 9.51 -14.18
N ASN A 524 -28.35 9.07 -13.72
CA ASN A 524 -28.95 9.50 -12.46
C ASN A 524 -28.43 8.70 -11.26
N GLU A 525 -27.71 7.61 -11.50
CA GLU A 525 -27.13 6.75 -10.48
C GLU A 525 -25.60 6.79 -10.52
N PHE A 526 -24.98 5.76 -11.09
CA PHE A 526 -23.53 5.58 -11.00
C PHE A 526 -22.75 6.23 -12.15
N TRP A 527 -23.33 6.37 -13.35
CA TRP A 527 -22.59 6.85 -14.52
C TRP A 527 -22.43 8.36 -14.54
N GLY A 528 -21.20 8.85 -14.61
CA GLY A 528 -20.88 10.26 -14.63
C GLY A 528 -19.78 10.64 -15.62
N LYS A 529 -19.23 11.83 -15.43
CA LYS A 529 -18.07 12.32 -16.19
C LYS A 529 -16.85 11.43 -15.97
N TYR A 530 -16.64 11.02 -14.74
CA TYR A 530 -15.58 10.08 -14.32
C TYR A 530 -16.16 8.68 -14.11
N VAL A 531 -15.39 7.78 -13.48
CA VAL A 531 -15.86 6.46 -13.05
C VAL A 531 -16.85 6.55 -11.89
N ILE A 532 -17.34 5.42 -11.42
CA ILE A 532 -18.48 5.37 -10.49
C ILE A 532 -18.11 5.82 -9.07
N PRO A 533 -19.00 6.60 -8.42
CA PRO A 533 -18.83 7.00 -7.02
C PRO A 533 -19.20 5.88 -6.04
N SER A 534 -18.84 6.07 -4.76
CA SER A 534 -19.13 5.14 -3.67
C SER A 534 -20.62 4.99 -3.32
N VAL A 535 -21.44 5.94 -3.73
CA VAL A 535 -22.91 5.87 -3.68
C VAL A 535 -23.50 6.50 -4.93
N PRO A 536 -24.69 6.08 -5.39
CA PRO A 536 -25.30 6.63 -6.59
C PRO A 536 -25.74 8.09 -6.36
N LYS A 537 -25.82 8.86 -7.44
CA LYS A 537 -26.16 10.31 -7.40
C LYS A 537 -27.56 10.61 -6.85
N ASN A 538 -28.48 9.66 -6.98
CA ASN A 538 -29.84 9.78 -6.44
C ASN A 538 -29.93 9.43 -4.94
N ASP A 539 -28.85 8.92 -4.31
CA ASP A 539 -28.80 8.74 -2.86
C ASP A 539 -28.59 10.09 -2.16
N PRO A 540 -29.35 10.40 -1.09
CA PRO A 540 -29.16 11.66 -0.36
C PRO A 540 -27.73 11.91 0.13
N ALA A 541 -26.99 10.85 0.51
CA ALA A 541 -25.62 10.92 1.00
C ALA A 541 -24.58 11.28 -0.09
N PHE A 542 -24.96 11.24 -1.38
CA PHE A 542 -24.06 11.67 -2.45
C PHE A 542 -23.61 13.13 -2.29
N LYS A 543 -24.48 13.99 -1.78
CA LYS A 543 -24.23 15.42 -1.56
C LYS A 543 -23.22 15.69 -0.44
N ASP A 544 -23.00 14.73 0.46
CA ASP A 544 -22.03 14.87 1.55
C ASP A 544 -20.61 15.04 0.99
N ASN A 545 -20.33 14.41 -0.16
CA ASN A 545 -19.01 14.43 -0.82
C ASN A 545 -17.87 14.19 0.18
N GLU A 546 -18.05 13.26 1.10
CA GLU A 546 -17.15 13.02 2.22
C GLU A 546 -16.85 11.54 2.37
N TYR A 547 -15.59 11.15 2.23
CA TYR A 547 -15.06 9.80 2.40
C TYR A 547 -15.85 8.77 1.55
N TRP A 548 -16.52 7.75 2.14
CA TRP A 548 -17.32 6.76 1.40
C TRP A 548 -18.75 7.22 1.07
N ARG A 549 -19.02 8.51 1.14
CA ARG A 549 -20.33 9.15 0.87
C ARG A 549 -20.22 10.06 -0.33
N GLY A 550 -20.24 9.51 -1.54
CA GLY A 550 -20.31 10.23 -2.81
C GLY A 550 -18.97 10.41 -3.55
N ARG A 551 -17.83 10.04 -2.98
CA ARG A 551 -16.53 10.16 -3.64
C ARG A 551 -16.19 8.92 -4.46
N ILE A 552 -15.28 9.04 -5.42
CA ILE A 552 -14.76 7.94 -6.24
C ILE A 552 -13.60 7.28 -5.50
N TRP A 553 -13.64 5.95 -5.43
CA TRP A 553 -12.61 5.12 -4.81
C TRP A 553 -12.08 4.10 -5.82
N ALA A 554 -10.77 4.09 -6.00
CA ALA A 554 -10.13 3.22 -6.98
C ALA A 554 -10.37 1.72 -6.72
N PRO A 555 -10.30 1.19 -5.48
CA PRO A 555 -10.56 -0.21 -5.19
C PRO A 555 -11.96 -0.67 -5.61
N LEU A 556 -13.00 0.12 -5.35
CA LEU A 556 -14.37 -0.22 -5.74
C LEU A 556 -14.50 -0.32 -7.25
N ASN A 557 -13.92 0.66 -7.96
CA ASN A 557 -13.95 0.70 -9.41
C ASN A 557 -13.17 -0.46 -10.02
N PHE A 558 -12.00 -0.79 -9.49
CA PHE A 558 -11.21 -1.93 -9.93
C PHE A 558 -11.98 -3.26 -9.79
N LEU A 559 -12.61 -3.49 -8.63
CA LEU A 559 -13.36 -4.73 -8.39
C LEU A 559 -14.62 -4.82 -9.28
N VAL A 560 -15.33 -3.72 -9.52
CA VAL A 560 -16.43 -3.70 -10.50
C VAL A 560 -15.92 -4.03 -11.90
N TYR A 561 -14.81 -3.43 -12.32
CA TYR A 561 -14.19 -3.74 -13.62
C TYR A 561 -13.81 -5.22 -13.75
N MET A 562 -13.23 -5.80 -12.69
CA MET A 562 -12.90 -7.23 -12.64
C MET A 562 -14.16 -8.11 -12.75
N GLY A 563 -15.27 -7.70 -12.14
CA GLY A 563 -16.56 -8.38 -12.27
C GLY A 563 -17.09 -8.38 -13.70
N LEU A 564 -16.98 -7.24 -14.38
CA LEU A 564 -17.38 -7.09 -15.79
C LEU A 564 -16.60 -8.03 -16.74
N ASN A 565 -15.38 -8.46 -16.36
CA ASN A 565 -14.59 -9.40 -17.17
C ASN A 565 -15.19 -10.82 -17.25
N ASN A 566 -16.09 -11.16 -16.35
CA ASN A 566 -16.78 -12.46 -16.38
C ASN A 566 -17.97 -12.49 -17.37
N TYR A 567 -18.30 -11.37 -18.03
CA TYR A 567 -19.47 -11.19 -18.89
C TYR A 567 -19.13 -10.45 -20.18
N GLU A 568 -20.06 -10.44 -21.13
CA GLU A 568 -19.86 -9.87 -22.47
C GLU A 568 -20.14 -8.35 -22.51
N PHE A 569 -19.23 -7.54 -21.95
CA PHE A 569 -19.37 -6.07 -21.87
C PHE A 569 -18.17 -5.32 -22.45
N ARG A 570 -17.74 -5.69 -23.68
CA ARG A 570 -16.51 -5.15 -24.29
C ARG A 570 -16.47 -3.61 -24.31
N GLU A 571 -17.54 -2.96 -24.80
CA GLU A 571 -17.57 -1.50 -24.93
C GLU A 571 -17.66 -0.79 -23.57
N VAL A 572 -18.46 -1.33 -22.65
CA VAL A 572 -18.56 -0.78 -21.27
C VAL A 572 -17.20 -0.84 -20.57
N LYS A 573 -16.48 -1.94 -20.70
CA LYS A 573 -15.13 -2.09 -20.13
C LYS A 573 -14.15 -1.08 -20.72
N ARG A 574 -14.18 -0.87 -22.04
CA ARG A 574 -13.32 0.11 -22.71
C ARG A 574 -13.59 1.53 -22.17
N LEU A 575 -14.85 1.95 -22.12
CA LEU A 575 -15.26 3.25 -21.61
C LEU A 575 -14.91 3.42 -20.12
N PHE A 576 -15.09 2.36 -19.33
CA PHE A 576 -14.78 2.37 -17.92
C PHE A 576 -13.28 2.57 -17.68
N ALA A 577 -12.43 1.79 -18.37
CA ALA A 577 -10.97 1.91 -18.30
C ALA A 577 -10.48 3.30 -18.75
N GLU A 578 -11.06 3.85 -19.83
CA GLU A 578 -10.71 5.19 -20.31
C GLU A 578 -11.04 6.28 -19.29
N LYS A 579 -12.21 6.23 -18.65
CA LYS A 579 -12.60 7.16 -17.59
C LYS A 579 -11.69 7.05 -16.36
N SER A 580 -11.33 5.84 -15.96
CA SER A 580 -10.39 5.56 -14.87
C SER A 580 -9.02 6.19 -15.14
N LYS A 581 -8.44 5.85 -16.29
CA LYS A 581 -7.16 6.40 -16.77
C LYS A 581 -7.14 7.91 -16.78
N ASN A 582 -8.18 8.54 -17.35
CA ASN A 582 -8.27 10.00 -17.44
C ASN A 582 -8.35 10.67 -16.06
N LEU A 583 -9.02 10.06 -15.08
CA LEU A 583 -9.10 10.59 -13.72
C LEU A 583 -7.72 10.55 -13.03
N LEU A 584 -7.00 9.44 -13.11
CA LEU A 584 -5.66 9.32 -12.57
C LEU A 584 -4.70 10.34 -13.20
N LEU A 585 -4.67 10.40 -14.53
CA LEU A 585 -3.74 11.25 -15.28
C LEU A 585 -4.02 12.73 -15.09
N LYS A 586 -5.27 13.12 -14.87
CA LYS A 586 -5.63 14.51 -14.54
C LYS A 586 -4.84 15.03 -13.33
N SER A 587 -4.75 14.25 -12.27
CA SER A 587 -4.05 14.64 -11.04
C SER A 587 -2.54 14.46 -11.16
N TRP A 588 -2.11 13.34 -11.70
CA TRP A 588 -0.69 13.02 -11.84
C TRP A 588 0.06 14.03 -12.72
N LEU A 589 -0.45 14.31 -13.92
CA LEU A 589 0.23 15.22 -14.86
C LEU A 589 0.21 16.68 -14.40
N SER A 590 -0.80 17.09 -13.61
CA SER A 590 -0.92 18.47 -13.13
C SER A 590 -0.08 18.73 -11.87
N HIS A 591 -0.04 17.78 -10.93
CA HIS A 591 0.47 18.03 -9.58
C HIS A 591 1.42 16.93 -9.07
N GLY A 592 1.57 15.80 -9.78
CA GLY A 592 2.34 14.64 -9.31
C GLY A 592 1.66 13.92 -8.14
N TYR A 593 0.35 14.09 -7.95
CA TYR A 593 -0.39 13.45 -6.87
C TYR A 593 -1.24 12.27 -7.35
N VAL A 594 -1.39 11.28 -6.47
CA VAL A 594 -2.27 10.13 -6.61
C VAL A 594 -3.12 10.09 -5.35
N PHE A 595 -4.35 10.57 -5.43
CA PHE A 595 -5.18 10.75 -4.25
C PHE A 595 -5.82 9.44 -3.77
N GLU A 596 -6.09 9.37 -2.48
CA GLU A 596 -6.83 8.29 -1.83
C GLU A 596 -8.24 8.12 -2.42
N ASN A 597 -8.92 9.24 -2.64
CA ASN A 597 -10.26 9.31 -3.24
C ASN A 597 -10.46 10.63 -4.00
N TYR A 598 -11.48 10.70 -4.85
CA TYR A 598 -11.71 11.84 -5.74
C TYR A 598 -13.18 12.29 -5.68
N ASN A 599 -13.42 13.58 -5.82
CA ASN A 599 -14.75 14.14 -5.99
C ASN A 599 -15.38 13.63 -7.31
N ALA A 600 -16.57 13.07 -7.24
CA ALA A 600 -17.23 12.45 -8.38
C ALA A 600 -17.67 13.45 -9.49
N LEU A 601 -17.84 14.72 -9.15
CA LEU A 601 -18.26 15.76 -10.09
C LEU A 601 -17.08 16.48 -10.72
N THR A 602 -16.06 16.82 -9.92
CA THR A 602 -14.92 17.65 -10.33
C THR A 602 -13.66 16.84 -10.67
N GLY A 603 -13.53 15.63 -10.13
CA GLY A 603 -12.31 14.82 -10.20
C GLY A 603 -11.14 15.40 -9.39
N ILE A 604 -11.41 16.28 -8.42
CA ILE A 604 -10.42 16.84 -7.50
C ILE A 604 -10.27 15.88 -6.31
N GLY A 605 -9.05 15.66 -5.85
CA GLY A 605 -8.77 14.76 -4.72
C GLY A 605 -8.50 15.47 -3.39
N ASP A 606 -8.17 16.75 -3.39
CA ASP A 606 -7.78 17.51 -2.19
C ASP A 606 -8.81 18.60 -1.78
N ASP A 607 -10.03 18.49 -2.25
CA ASP A 607 -11.16 19.34 -1.89
C ASP A 607 -11.77 19.02 -0.51
N VAL A 608 -11.34 17.93 0.13
CA VAL A 608 -11.75 17.53 1.48
C VAL A 608 -10.52 17.11 2.32
N VAL A 609 -10.65 17.17 3.64
CA VAL A 609 -9.57 16.79 4.56
C VAL A 609 -9.32 15.27 4.53
N ARG A 610 -10.38 14.46 4.49
CA ARG A 610 -10.32 13.00 4.45
C ARG A 610 -10.10 12.47 3.02
N SER A 611 -8.97 12.88 2.44
CA SER A 611 -8.43 12.32 1.21
C SER A 611 -6.92 12.54 1.24
N ASP A 612 -6.14 11.51 1.47
CA ASP A 612 -4.68 11.62 1.43
C ASP A 612 -4.24 12.02 0.01
N LYS A 613 -3.27 12.93 -0.07
CA LYS A 613 -2.80 13.46 -1.37
C LYS A 613 -1.96 12.47 -2.15
N PHE A 614 -1.39 11.47 -1.47
CA PHE A 614 -0.45 10.54 -2.08
C PHE A 614 -0.63 9.15 -1.49
N TYR A 615 -1.64 8.43 -2.00
CA TYR A 615 -2.06 7.14 -1.51
C TYR A 615 -2.00 6.09 -2.62
N HIS A 616 -1.27 5.00 -2.41
CA HIS A 616 -0.92 4.08 -3.49
C HIS A 616 -2.12 3.45 -4.22
N TRP A 617 -3.22 3.13 -3.54
CA TRP A 617 -4.36 2.47 -4.19
C TRP A 617 -5.09 3.35 -5.22
N GLY A 618 -4.92 4.70 -5.14
CA GLY A 618 -5.43 5.59 -6.19
C GLY A 618 -4.91 5.24 -7.58
N ALA A 619 -3.74 4.60 -7.65
CA ALA A 619 -3.14 4.14 -8.90
C ALA A 619 -3.84 2.92 -9.53
N LEU A 620 -4.74 2.22 -8.80
CA LEU A 620 -5.60 1.19 -9.39
C LEU A 620 -6.46 1.72 -10.55
N LEU A 621 -6.72 3.04 -10.60
CA LEU A 621 -7.41 3.67 -11.73
C LEU A 621 -6.62 3.54 -13.05
N GLY A 622 -5.33 3.29 -13.00
CA GLY A 622 -4.46 3.11 -14.16
C GLY A 622 -3.97 1.67 -14.37
N TYR A 623 -4.37 0.74 -13.51
CA TYR A 623 -4.00 -0.69 -13.57
C TYR A 623 -4.94 -1.47 -14.52
#